data_a51abe026b481d05c10890cc27cca290
#
_entry.id   a51abe026b481d05c10890cc27cca290
#
_cell.length_a   1.000
_cell.length_b   1.000
_cell.length_c   1.000
_cell.angle_alpha   90.00
_cell.angle_beta   90.00
_cell.angle_gamma   90.00
#
_symmetry.space_group_name_H-M   'P 1'
#
loop_
_entity.id
_entity.type
_entity.pdbx_description
1 polymer ?
#
loop_
_entity_poly.entity_id
_entity_poly.type
_entity_poly.pdbx_seq_one_letter_code
_entity_poly.pdbx_strand_id
1 'polypeptide(L)'
;MKKVAIVGAGIVGATAAYYLSKEADVEVTVFDFGHGQATKAAAGIISPWFSKRRNKAWYRMARLGADFYVDLLADLEKSGQKVDFYQRSGVFLLKNDDSKLEELYQLALQRRDESPLIGELAILDQATASNLFPGLEGFERLLYASGGARVDGQLLVTRLLGASQVKVINKEVSLTPLSSGYQIDNQMFDQVILSTGAWLGHILEPLGYEVDVRPQKGQLRDYQVPQDMGAYPVVMPEGEWDLIPFPGGKLSLGATHENDMGFDLAVDENLLQQMAETASSFYPSLKDAIISGERVGIRAYTSDFSPFFGQVPNLSGVFVASGLGSSGLTTGPIIGYHLAQMLQGGSGVLDPADYPTERYIKEK
;
A
#
# COMPACT_ATOMS: atom_id res chain seq x y z
N MET A 1 14.54 -4.49 -28.86
CA MET A 1 13.66 -3.98 -27.80
C MET A 1 13.34 -5.16 -26.88
N LYS A 2 13.67 -5.05 -25.62
CA LYS A 2 13.46 -6.07 -24.59
C LYS A 2 11.98 -6.14 -24.25
N LYS A 3 11.36 -7.30 -24.28
CA LYS A 3 9.94 -7.51 -23.94
C LYS A 3 9.82 -7.92 -22.47
N VAL A 4 9.08 -7.14 -21.71
CA VAL A 4 8.86 -7.35 -20.28
C VAL A 4 7.39 -7.57 -19.99
N ALA A 5 7.09 -8.68 -19.32
CA ALA A 5 5.76 -8.91 -18.77
C ALA A 5 5.72 -8.46 -17.30
N ILE A 6 4.65 -7.81 -16.89
CA ILE A 6 4.33 -7.55 -15.50
C ILE A 6 3.02 -8.28 -15.19
N VAL A 7 3.05 -9.19 -14.22
CA VAL A 7 1.85 -9.90 -13.78
C VAL A 7 1.40 -9.31 -12.43
N GLY A 8 0.22 -8.68 -12.44
CA GLY A 8 -0.34 -7.92 -11.34
C GLY A 8 -0.19 -6.40 -11.52
N ALA A 9 -1.32 -5.68 -11.63
CA ALA A 9 -1.41 -4.23 -11.76
C ALA A 9 -1.76 -3.56 -10.41
N GLY A 10 -1.34 -4.14 -9.29
CA GLY A 10 -1.32 -3.47 -8.00
C GLY A 10 -0.27 -2.36 -7.96
N ILE A 11 -0.05 -1.75 -6.78
CA ILE A 11 0.85 -0.61 -6.64
C ILE A 11 2.28 -0.89 -7.08
N VAL A 12 2.80 -2.11 -6.83
CA VAL A 12 4.15 -2.50 -7.24
C VAL A 12 4.25 -2.57 -8.76
N GLY A 13 3.33 -3.34 -9.39
CA GLY A 13 3.36 -3.54 -10.84
C GLY A 13 3.04 -2.28 -11.64
N ALA A 14 2.10 -1.47 -11.17
CA ALA A 14 1.78 -0.20 -11.83
C ALA A 14 2.95 0.80 -11.75
N THR A 15 3.66 0.85 -10.61
CA THR A 15 4.86 1.70 -10.48
C THR A 15 6.00 1.17 -11.35
N ALA A 16 6.24 -0.15 -11.37
CA ALA A 16 7.26 -0.75 -12.25
C ALA A 16 6.94 -0.48 -13.73
N ALA A 17 5.67 -0.63 -14.15
CA ALA A 17 5.23 -0.33 -15.50
C ALA A 17 5.49 1.13 -15.88
N TYR A 18 5.19 2.06 -15.00
CA TYR A 18 5.41 3.49 -15.21
C TYR A 18 6.89 3.82 -15.42
N TYR A 19 7.78 3.30 -14.58
CA TYR A 19 9.21 3.59 -14.75
C TYR A 19 9.84 2.85 -15.91
N LEU A 20 9.47 1.59 -16.19
CA LEU A 20 9.95 0.85 -17.36
C LEU A 20 9.46 1.43 -18.68
N SER A 21 8.28 2.05 -18.72
CA SER A 21 7.76 2.69 -19.93
C SER A 21 8.56 3.90 -20.41
N LYS A 22 9.43 4.45 -19.54
CA LYS A 22 10.34 5.55 -19.88
C LYS A 22 11.61 5.09 -20.60
N GLU A 23 11.88 3.78 -20.59
CA GLU A 23 13.06 3.19 -21.23
C GLU A 23 12.80 2.90 -22.72
N ALA A 24 13.57 3.52 -23.59
CA ALA A 24 13.33 3.49 -25.04
C ALA A 24 13.52 2.08 -25.67
N ASP A 25 14.25 1.19 -25.00
CA ASP A 25 14.58 -0.16 -25.47
C ASP A 25 13.70 -1.26 -24.82
N VAL A 26 12.68 -0.88 -24.04
CA VAL A 26 11.79 -1.80 -23.34
C VAL A 26 10.35 -1.69 -23.86
N GLU A 27 9.73 -2.84 -24.12
CA GLU A 27 8.29 -2.98 -24.40
C GLU A 27 7.62 -3.69 -23.23
N VAL A 28 6.68 -3.02 -22.55
CA VAL A 28 5.99 -3.55 -21.37
C VAL A 28 4.59 -3.98 -21.70
N THR A 29 4.21 -5.19 -21.25
CA THR A 29 2.81 -5.65 -21.20
C THR A 29 2.44 -6.01 -19.78
N VAL A 30 1.32 -5.47 -19.28
CA VAL A 30 0.79 -5.75 -17.94
C VAL A 30 -0.38 -6.71 -18.05
N PHE A 31 -0.37 -7.75 -17.22
CA PHE A 31 -1.49 -8.69 -17.06
C PHE A 31 -2.07 -8.56 -15.67
N ASP A 32 -3.40 -8.42 -15.57
CA ASP A 32 -4.10 -8.35 -14.28
C ASP A 32 -5.51 -8.89 -14.43
N PHE A 33 -5.94 -9.75 -13.53
CA PHE A 33 -7.31 -10.31 -13.62
C PHE A 33 -8.35 -9.54 -12.77
N GLY A 34 -7.90 -8.57 -11.99
CA GLY A 34 -8.77 -7.56 -11.38
C GLY A 34 -9.45 -7.94 -10.07
N HIS A 35 -9.26 -9.15 -9.55
CA HIS A 35 -9.94 -9.61 -8.33
C HIS A 35 -9.15 -9.31 -7.05
N GLY A 36 -9.85 -8.89 -5.99
CA GLY A 36 -9.32 -8.80 -4.63
C GLY A 36 -8.09 -7.90 -4.44
N GLN A 37 -7.87 -6.95 -5.33
CA GLN A 37 -6.69 -6.09 -5.36
C GLN A 37 -6.57 -5.27 -4.07
N ALA A 38 -5.62 -5.62 -3.19
CA ALA A 38 -5.38 -4.94 -1.93
C ALA A 38 -5.15 -3.43 -2.11
N THR A 39 -4.44 -3.03 -3.16
CA THR A 39 -4.13 -1.61 -3.44
C THR A 39 -5.39 -0.76 -3.61
N LYS A 40 -6.39 -1.26 -4.34
CA LYS A 40 -7.63 -0.53 -4.62
C LYS A 40 -8.57 -0.48 -3.42
N ALA A 41 -8.47 -1.47 -2.52
CA ALA A 41 -9.28 -1.56 -1.32
C ALA A 41 -8.60 -0.93 -0.08
N ALA A 42 -7.34 -0.50 -0.18
CA ALA A 42 -6.56 -0.06 0.97
C ALA A 42 -7.09 1.23 1.60
N ALA A 43 -6.85 1.38 2.91
CA ALA A 43 -7.07 2.62 3.66
C ALA A 43 -6.20 3.78 3.16
N GLY A 44 -4.98 3.49 2.73
CA GLY A 44 -4.10 4.47 2.10
C GLY A 44 -3.34 5.39 3.05
N ILE A 45 -3.17 5.01 4.30
CA ILE A 45 -2.50 5.83 5.31
C ILE A 45 -0.98 5.74 5.14
N ILE A 46 -0.31 6.89 5.07
CA ILE A 46 1.14 7.01 5.00
C ILE A 46 1.64 7.74 6.25
N SER A 47 2.03 6.95 7.26
CA SER A 47 2.61 7.46 8.51
C SER A 47 3.47 6.39 9.20
N PRO A 48 4.55 5.90 8.57
CA PRO A 48 5.31 4.75 9.07
C PRO A 48 6.09 5.04 10.37
N TRP A 49 6.27 6.30 10.71
CA TRP A 49 7.17 6.76 11.77
C TRP A 49 6.75 6.36 13.19
N PHE A 50 5.49 5.95 13.38
CA PHE A 50 4.94 5.56 14.68
C PHE A 50 4.97 4.05 14.92
N SER A 51 5.47 3.27 13.96
CA SER A 51 5.55 1.82 14.10
C SER A 51 6.58 1.42 15.17
N LYS A 52 6.17 0.56 16.10
CA LYS A 52 7.03 -0.07 17.11
C LYS A 52 7.60 -1.43 16.65
N ARG A 53 7.51 -1.77 15.36
CA ARG A 53 8.08 -3.01 14.81
C ARG A 53 9.59 -3.04 15.04
N ARG A 54 10.10 -4.20 15.51
CA ARG A 54 11.54 -4.41 15.76
C ARG A 54 12.36 -4.65 14.50
N ASN A 55 11.71 -5.00 13.37
CA ASN A 55 12.39 -5.23 12.09
C ASN A 55 12.88 -3.90 11.51
N LYS A 56 14.19 -3.68 11.59
CA LYS A 56 14.82 -2.44 11.10
C LYS A 56 14.77 -2.31 9.58
N ALA A 57 14.91 -3.41 8.85
CA ALA A 57 14.81 -3.42 7.40
C ALA A 57 13.40 -3.01 6.96
N TRP A 58 12.37 -3.56 7.60
CA TRP A 58 10.98 -3.13 7.35
C TRP A 58 10.78 -1.63 7.59
N TYR A 59 11.28 -1.11 8.73
CA TYR A 59 11.14 0.33 9.04
C TYR A 59 11.88 1.20 8.02
N ARG A 60 13.12 0.81 7.64
CA ARG A 60 13.89 1.52 6.61
C ARG A 60 13.13 1.56 5.29
N MET A 61 12.57 0.43 4.83
CA MET A 61 11.75 0.37 3.62
C MET A 61 10.51 1.26 3.71
N ALA A 62 9.79 1.21 4.83
CA ALA A 62 8.57 1.99 5.02
C ALA A 62 8.86 3.51 5.08
N ARG A 63 9.95 3.91 5.74
CA ARG A 63 10.40 5.29 5.78
C ARG A 63 10.77 5.80 4.39
N LEU A 64 11.68 5.08 3.71
CA LEU A 64 12.11 5.45 2.35
C LEU A 64 10.95 5.40 1.35
N GLY A 65 9.98 4.52 1.57
CA GLY A 65 8.75 4.47 0.76
C GLY A 65 7.88 5.71 0.94
N ALA A 66 7.77 6.23 2.16
CA ALA A 66 7.10 7.51 2.42
C ALA A 66 7.86 8.68 1.78
N ASP A 67 9.19 8.70 1.89
CA ASP A 67 10.05 9.71 1.27
C ASP A 67 9.93 9.69 -0.26
N PHE A 68 9.84 8.50 -0.86
CA PHE A 68 9.75 8.31 -2.31
C PHE A 68 8.50 8.95 -2.95
N TYR A 69 7.43 9.18 -2.18
CA TYR A 69 6.27 9.89 -2.71
C TYR A 69 6.61 11.29 -3.22
N VAL A 70 7.60 11.97 -2.66
CA VAL A 70 8.02 13.30 -3.13
C VAL A 70 8.49 13.23 -4.59
N ASP A 71 9.33 12.26 -4.91
CA ASP A 71 9.84 12.05 -6.27
C ASP A 71 8.75 11.52 -7.21
N LEU A 72 7.95 10.57 -6.74
CA LEU A 72 6.86 9.98 -7.52
C LEU A 72 5.82 11.02 -7.96
N LEU A 73 5.43 11.91 -7.04
CA LEU A 73 4.48 12.99 -7.35
C LEU A 73 5.06 13.94 -8.40
N ALA A 74 6.32 14.39 -8.21
CA ALA A 74 7.02 15.26 -9.16
C ALA A 74 7.16 14.60 -10.55
N ASP A 75 7.44 13.30 -10.60
CA ASP A 75 7.57 12.57 -11.87
C ASP A 75 6.24 12.39 -12.60
N LEU A 76 5.15 12.16 -11.86
CA LEU A 76 3.81 12.08 -12.44
C LEU A 76 3.34 13.45 -12.96
N GLU A 77 3.59 14.54 -12.23
CA GLU A 77 3.30 15.91 -12.69
C GLU A 77 4.07 16.25 -13.97
N LYS A 78 5.36 15.93 -14.04
CA LYS A 78 6.17 16.06 -15.27
C LYS A 78 5.61 15.23 -16.44
N SER A 79 4.95 14.11 -16.14
CA SER A 79 4.25 13.29 -17.14
C SER A 79 2.83 13.78 -17.47
N GLY A 80 2.45 14.96 -16.99
CA GLY A 80 1.14 15.57 -17.23
C GLY A 80 -0.02 14.97 -16.43
N GLN A 81 0.27 14.18 -15.40
CA GLN A 81 -0.76 13.59 -14.56
C GLN A 81 -1.13 14.52 -13.38
N LYS A 82 -2.39 14.47 -12.98
CA LYS A 82 -2.82 15.07 -11.72
C LYS A 82 -2.40 14.17 -10.56
N VAL A 83 -1.98 14.76 -9.45
CA VAL A 83 -1.58 14.04 -8.21
C VAL A 83 -2.67 14.14 -7.14
N ASP A 84 -3.91 14.22 -7.54
CA ASP A 84 -5.12 14.35 -6.73
C ASP A 84 -5.42 13.12 -5.83
N PHE A 85 -4.70 12.05 -6.03
CA PHE A 85 -4.75 10.83 -5.21
C PHE A 85 -3.99 10.94 -3.89
N TYR A 86 -3.13 11.94 -3.72
CA TYR A 86 -2.26 12.11 -2.54
C TYR A 86 -2.56 13.41 -1.81
N GLN A 87 -2.68 13.32 -0.48
CA GLN A 87 -2.84 14.51 0.35
C GLN A 87 -2.08 14.36 1.66
N ARG A 88 -1.21 15.30 1.96
CA ARG A 88 -0.53 15.44 3.25
C ARG A 88 -1.35 16.35 4.16
N SER A 89 -2.31 15.76 4.88
CA SER A 89 -3.25 16.45 5.75
C SER A 89 -2.94 16.29 7.24
N GLY A 90 -1.90 15.53 7.56
CA GLY A 90 -1.57 15.17 8.93
C GLY A 90 -2.23 13.88 9.39
N VAL A 91 -1.81 13.42 10.55
CA VAL A 91 -2.36 12.24 11.23
C VAL A 91 -2.56 12.52 12.71
N PHE A 92 -3.68 12.05 13.24
CA PHE A 92 -4.01 11.97 14.66
C PHE A 92 -3.84 10.55 15.15
N LEU A 93 -3.05 10.35 16.20
CA LEU A 93 -2.92 9.05 16.86
C LEU A 93 -3.59 9.15 18.23
N LEU A 94 -4.63 8.35 18.42
CA LEU A 94 -5.37 8.24 19.67
C LEU A 94 -4.83 7.06 20.46
N LYS A 95 -4.61 7.25 21.75
CA LYS A 95 -4.22 6.20 22.70
C LYS A 95 -5.07 6.29 23.95
N ASN A 96 -5.41 5.12 24.50
CA ASN A 96 -6.18 5.02 25.74
C ASN A 96 -5.35 5.36 27.00
N ASP A 97 -4.05 5.58 26.84
CA ASP A 97 -3.09 5.83 27.92
C ASP A 97 -2.11 6.91 27.49
N ASP A 98 -2.02 7.96 28.29
CA ASP A 98 -1.12 9.10 28.06
C ASP A 98 0.36 8.70 28.02
N SER A 99 0.75 7.65 28.76
CA SER A 99 2.13 7.17 28.73
C SER A 99 2.50 6.59 27.35
N LYS A 100 1.57 5.89 26.70
CA LYS A 100 1.74 5.38 25.33
C LYS A 100 1.79 6.51 24.31
N LEU A 101 1.04 7.58 24.55
CA LEU A 101 1.04 8.76 23.69
C LEU A 101 2.39 9.46 23.74
N GLU A 102 2.92 9.66 24.96
CA GLU A 102 4.24 10.25 25.19
C GLU A 102 5.37 9.39 24.59
N GLU A 103 5.31 8.06 24.77
CA GLU A 103 6.27 7.15 24.13
C GLU A 103 6.30 7.30 22.60
N LEU A 104 5.11 7.43 21.94
CA LEU A 104 5.04 7.62 20.50
C LEU A 104 5.59 8.99 20.09
N TYR A 105 5.32 10.02 20.88
CA TYR A 105 5.86 11.35 20.66
C TYR A 105 7.38 11.34 20.70
N GLN A 106 7.97 10.76 21.76
CA GLN A 106 9.42 10.63 21.90
C GLN A 106 10.05 9.79 20.79
N LEU A 107 9.39 8.68 20.39
CA LEU A 107 9.83 7.85 19.26
C LEU A 107 9.87 8.66 17.95
N ALA A 108 8.84 9.44 17.68
CA ALA A 108 8.76 10.26 16.47
C ALA A 108 9.80 11.39 16.49
N LEU A 109 10.03 12.02 17.64
CA LEU A 109 11.09 13.02 17.80
C LEU A 109 12.48 12.46 17.47
N GLN A 110 12.81 11.26 17.98
CA GLN A 110 14.09 10.59 17.68
C GLN A 110 14.24 10.27 16.19
N ARG A 111 13.13 9.98 15.50
CA ARG A 111 13.11 9.63 14.06
C ARG A 111 13.11 10.85 13.14
N ARG A 112 12.77 12.02 13.66
CA ARG A 112 12.54 13.21 12.84
C ARG A 112 13.79 13.70 12.11
N ASP A 113 14.98 13.52 12.68
CA ASP A 113 16.25 13.88 12.03
C ASP A 113 16.51 13.07 10.77
N GLU A 114 16.13 11.78 10.77
CA GLU A 114 16.23 10.90 9.60
C GLU A 114 14.98 10.94 8.70
N SER A 115 13.88 11.53 9.17
CA SER A 115 12.59 11.56 8.52
C SER A 115 11.94 12.94 8.64
N PRO A 116 12.46 13.98 7.97
CA PRO A 116 11.91 15.34 8.07
C PRO A 116 10.44 15.43 7.63
N LEU A 117 9.97 14.46 6.84
CA LEU A 117 8.56 14.37 6.41
C LEU A 117 7.58 14.16 7.57
N ILE A 118 8.02 13.74 8.76
CA ILE A 118 7.17 13.71 9.97
C ILE A 118 6.54 15.08 10.21
N GLY A 119 7.27 16.15 9.93
CA GLY A 119 6.81 17.53 10.06
C GLY A 119 6.69 17.96 11.51
N GLU A 120 5.67 18.75 11.80
CA GLU A 120 5.38 19.21 13.16
C GLU A 120 4.77 18.08 13.99
N LEU A 121 5.23 17.97 15.24
CA LEU A 121 4.73 17.03 16.24
C LEU A 121 4.17 17.80 17.42
N ALA A 122 2.96 17.50 17.85
CA ALA A 122 2.33 18.09 19.01
C ALA A 122 1.38 17.11 19.71
N ILE A 123 1.32 17.15 21.02
CA ILE A 123 0.23 16.54 21.77
C ILE A 123 -0.84 17.61 21.92
N LEU A 124 -2.02 17.35 21.37
CA LEU A 124 -3.14 18.29 21.33
C LEU A 124 -4.23 17.82 22.29
N ASP A 125 -4.89 18.77 22.96
CA ASP A 125 -6.16 18.52 23.63
C ASP A 125 -7.33 18.48 22.65
N GLN A 126 -8.49 18.04 23.11
CA GLN A 126 -9.68 17.92 22.26
C GLN A 126 -10.10 19.26 21.63
N ALA A 127 -10.00 20.36 22.37
CA ALA A 127 -10.39 21.68 21.87
C ALA A 127 -9.50 22.14 20.71
N THR A 128 -8.22 21.93 20.82
CA THR A 128 -7.24 22.25 19.76
C THR A 128 -7.39 21.32 18.55
N ALA A 129 -7.54 20.01 18.81
CA ALA A 129 -7.75 19.01 17.73
C ALA A 129 -9.03 19.28 16.94
N SER A 130 -10.10 19.75 17.59
CA SER A 130 -11.38 20.09 16.94
C SER A 130 -11.27 21.24 15.93
N ASN A 131 -10.24 22.07 16.00
CA ASN A 131 -9.98 23.09 14.96
C ASN A 131 -9.48 22.45 13.64
N LEU A 132 -8.83 21.29 13.72
CA LEU A 132 -8.31 20.55 12.56
C LEU A 132 -9.29 19.47 12.08
N PHE A 133 -10.06 18.88 13.01
CA PHE A 133 -11.07 17.87 12.70
C PHE A 133 -12.35 18.18 13.50
N PRO A 134 -13.22 19.08 13.00
CA PRO A 134 -14.48 19.42 13.66
C PRO A 134 -15.39 18.20 13.88
N GLY A 135 -15.91 18.08 15.09
CA GLY A 135 -16.82 16.99 15.47
C GLY A 135 -16.11 15.70 15.93
N LEU A 136 -14.79 15.66 15.96
CA LEU A 136 -14.04 14.56 16.58
C LEU A 136 -14.05 14.76 18.12
N GLU A 137 -14.45 13.72 18.86
CA GLU A 137 -14.60 13.76 20.31
C GLU A 137 -14.23 12.43 20.97
N GLY A 138 -14.47 12.28 22.29
CA GLY A 138 -14.25 11.01 23.00
C GLY A 138 -12.81 10.72 23.39
N PHE A 139 -11.95 11.72 23.42
CA PHE A 139 -10.56 11.63 23.86
C PHE A 139 -10.17 12.89 24.65
N GLU A 140 -9.22 12.80 25.55
CA GLU A 140 -8.67 13.98 26.26
C GLU A 140 -7.51 14.58 25.46
N ARG A 141 -6.61 13.75 24.97
CA ARG A 141 -5.39 14.15 24.24
C ARG A 141 -5.11 13.19 23.10
N LEU A 142 -4.45 13.69 22.06
CA LEU A 142 -3.94 12.90 20.94
C LEU A 142 -2.58 13.41 20.49
N LEU A 143 -1.84 12.56 19.76
CA LEU A 143 -0.61 12.95 19.07
C LEU A 143 -0.92 13.37 17.65
N TYR A 144 -0.52 14.57 17.27
CA TYR A 144 -0.59 15.10 15.91
C TYR A 144 0.78 15.06 15.25
N ALA A 145 0.83 14.67 13.99
CA ALA A 145 1.98 14.83 13.11
C ALA A 145 1.54 15.40 11.76
N SER A 146 2.05 16.57 11.39
CA SER A 146 1.62 17.27 10.17
C SER A 146 2.04 16.57 8.88
N GLY A 147 3.03 15.68 8.94
CA GLY A 147 3.55 14.95 7.79
C GLY A 147 2.75 13.72 7.40
N GLY A 148 1.81 13.27 8.24
CA GLY A 148 0.92 12.17 7.88
C GLY A 148 0.17 12.45 6.58
N ALA A 149 0.02 11.42 5.75
CA ALA A 149 -0.63 11.56 4.45
C ALA A 149 -1.64 10.42 4.20
N ARG A 150 -2.50 10.63 3.23
CA ARG A 150 -3.38 9.60 2.68
C ARG A 150 -3.22 9.48 1.17
N VAL A 151 -3.50 8.30 0.66
CA VAL A 151 -3.43 7.95 -0.76
C VAL A 151 -4.70 7.23 -1.17
N ASP A 152 -5.34 7.68 -2.23
CA ASP A 152 -6.33 6.86 -2.95
C ASP A 152 -5.57 5.87 -3.85
N GLY A 153 -5.50 4.61 -3.42
CA GLY A 153 -4.71 3.58 -4.11
C GLY A 153 -5.27 3.24 -5.50
N GLN A 154 -6.59 3.32 -5.69
CA GLN A 154 -7.21 3.08 -7.00
C GLN A 154 -6.84 4.20 -7.98
N LEU A 155 -6.94 5.44 -7.53
CA LEU A 155 -6.63 6.60 -8.37
C LEU A 155 -5.12 6.65 -8.68
N LEU A 156 -4.25 6.36 -7.72
CA LEU A 156 -2.80 6.27 -7.93
C LEU A 156 -2.45 5.25 -9.03
N VAL A 157 -2.97 4.03 -8.94
CA VAL A 157 -2.74 3.00 -9.97
C VAL A 157 -3.25 3.46 -11.34
N THR A 158 -4.42 4.11 -11.37
CA THR A 158 -4.99 4.66 -12.61
C THR A 158 -4.07 5.72 -13.23
N ARG A 159 -3.50 6.62 -12.40
CA ARG A 159 -2.56 7.66 -12.87
C ARG A 159 -1.25 7.06 -13.38
N LEU A 160 -0.69 6.08 -12.67
CA LEU A 160 0.54 5.38 -13.07
C LEU A 160 0.38 4.66 -14.41
N LEU A 161 -0.66 3.84 -14.55
CA LEU A 161 -0.93 3.10 -15.78
C LEU A 161 -1.30 4.04 -16.93
N GLY A 162 -2.07 5.10 -16.66
CA GLY A 162 -2.39 6.11 -17.65
C GLY A 162 -1.16 6.86 -18.16
N ALA A 163 -0.21 7.20 -17.26
CA ALA A 163 1.05 7.85 -17.62
C ALA A 163 1.99 6.92 -18.42
N SER A 164 1.98 5.64 -18.09
CA SER A 164 2.84 4.64 -18.74
C SER A 164 2.43 4.33 -20.18
N GLN A 165 1.15 4.46 -20.50
CA GLN A 165 0.56 4.10 -21.81
C GLN A 165 0.87 2.65 -22.24
N VAL A 166 1.24 1.78 -21.30
CA VAL A 166 1.53 0.37 -21.59
C VAL A 166 0.25 -0.41 -21.86
N LYS A 167 0.38 -1.51 -22.59
CA LYS A 167 -0.75 -2.42 -22.84
C LYS A 167 -1.11 -3.14 -21.53
N VAL A 168 -2.36 -3.02 -21.11
CA VAL A 168 -2.93 -3.75 -19.97
C VAL A 168 -3.93 -4.79 -20.49
N ILE A 169 -3.75 -6.04 -20.08
CA ILE A 169 -4.60 -7.18 -20.48
C ILE A 169 -5.28 -7.71 -19.22
N ASN A 170 -6.62 -7.61 -19.17
CA ASN A 170 -7.42 -8.15 -18.08
C ASN A 170 -7.58 -9.65 -18.25
N LYS A 171 -6.68 -10.42 -17.68
CA LYS A 171 -6.67 -11.88 -17.78
C LYS A 171 -5.86 -12.51 -16.65
N GLU A 172 -6.37 -13.62 -16.14
CA GLU A 172 -5.58 -14.55 -15.34
C GLU A 172 -4.60 -15.29 -16.26
N VAL A 173 -3.34 -15.36 -15.85
CA VAL A 173 -2.27 -15.93 -16.67
C VAL A 173 -1.38 -16.88 -15.85
N SER A 174 -0.73 -17.79 -16.54
CA SER A 174 0.33 -18.66 -16.05
C SER A 174 1.67 -18.28 -16.68
N LEU A 175 2.74 -18.64 -16.02
CA LEU A 175 4.12 -18.46 -16.47
C LEU A 175 4.67 -19.81 -16.95
N THR A 176 5.20 -19.85 -18.16
CA THR A 176 5.88 -21.02 -18.70
C THR A 176 7.31 -20.65 -19.06
N PRO A 177 8.33 -21.19 -18.36
CA PRO A 177 9.73 -21.04 -18.75
C PRO A 177 10.02 -21.72 -20.09
N LEU A 178 10.85 -21.10 -20.91
CA LEU A 178 11.31 -21.62 -22.20
C LEU A 178 12.83 -21.73 -22.20
N SER A 179 13.41 -22.29 -23.26
CA SER A 179 14.85 -22.33 -23.44
C SER A 179 15.49 -20.93 -23.49
N SER A 180 14.72 -19.93 -23.90
CA SER A 180 15.10 -18.51 -23.86
C SER A 180 13.85 -17.70 -23.54
N GLY A 181 13.84 -17.03 -22.36
CA GLY A 181 12.73 -16.22 -21.91
C GLY A 181 11.52 -17.01 -21.38
N TYR A 182 10.35 -16.40 -21.49
CA TYR A 182 9.12 -16.86 -20.82
C TYR A 182 7.92 -16.71 -21.76
N GLN A 183 6.98 -17.62 -21.65
CA GLN A 183 5.67 -17.51 -22.32
C GLN A 183 4.59 -17.16 -21.31
N ILE A 184 3.78 -16.16 -21.64
CA ILE A 184 2.58 -15.74 -20.92
C ILE A 184 1.51 -15.44 -21.97
N ASP A 185 0.32 -16.04 -21.85
CA ASP A 185 -0.81 -15.83 -22.76
C ASP A 185 -0.44 -15.91 -24.25
N ASN A 186 0.33 -16.94 -24.64
CA ASN A 186 0.84 -17.15 -26.01
C ASN A 186 1.77 -16.04 -26.54
N GLN A 187 2.28 -15.18 -25.68
CA GLN A 187 3.27 -14.15 -26.00
C GLN A 187 4.62 -14.48 -25.36
N MET A 188 5.71 -14.10 -26.03
CA MET A 188 7.07 -14.34 -25.58
C MET A 188 7.62 -13.09 -24.91
N PHE A 189 8.28 -13.25 -23.75
CA PHE A 189 8.92 -12.20 -22.98
C PHE A 189 10.34 -12.56 -22.59
N ASP A 190 11.22 -11.59 -22.58
CA ASP A 190 12.61 -11.77 -22.17
C ASP A 190 12.74 -11.79 -20.65
N GLN A 191 11.92 -10.98 -19.95
CA GLN A 191 11.91 -10.86 -18.49
C GLN A 191 10.48 -10.68 -17.96
N VAL A 192 10.29 -11.00 -16.67
CA VAL A 192 9.00 -10.96 -16.00
C VAL A 192 9.11 -10.31 -14.64
N ILE A 193 8.14 -9.48 -14.27
CA ILE A 193 7.91 -9.01 -12.90
C ILE A 193 6.63 -9.65 -12.38
N LEU A 194 6.74 -10.41 -11.27
CA LEU A 194 5.61 -10.97 -10.55
C LEU A 194 5.25 -10.05 -9.37
N SER A 195 4.15 -9.32 -9.49
CA SER A 195 3.61 -8.41 -8.47
C SER A 195 2.16 -8.79 -8.12
N THR A 196 1.92 -10.09 -8.02
CA THR A 196 0.61 -10.73 -7.89
C THR A 196 0.06 -10.74 -6.47
N GLY A 197 0.73 -10.05 -5.51
CA GLY A 197 0.30 -9.99 -4.13
C GLY A 197 0.12 -11.39 -3.51
N ALA A 198 -1.05 -11.66 -2.94
CA ALA A 198 -1.35 -12.93 -2.28
C ALA A 198 -1.44 -14.12 -3.26
N TRP A 199 -1.59 -13.88 -4.57
CA TRP A 199 -1.69 -14.93 -5.58
C TRP A 199 -0.33 -15.41 -6.11
N LEU A 200 0.78 -15.04 -5.47
CA LEU A 200 2.13 -15.43 -5.91
C LEU A 200 2.31 -16.95 -5.97
N GLY A 201 1.76 -17.68 -4.99
CA GLY A 201 1.76 -19.13 -4.98
C GLY A 201 1.09 -19.74 -6.22
N HIS A 202 -0.01 -19.17 -6.70
CA HIS A 202 -0.72 -19.67 -7.88
C HIS A 202 0.15 -19.62 -9.16
N ILE A 203 1.13 -18.73 -9.23
CA ILE A 203 2.04 -18.63 -10.37
C ILE A 203 3.28 -19.52 -10.22
N LEU A 204 3.86 -19.60 -9.00
CA LEU A 204 5.15 -20.25 -8.79
C LEU A 204 5.03 -21.73 -8.38
N GLU A 205 3.96 -22.14 -7.68
CA GLU A 205 3.78 -23.54 -7.26
C GLU A 205 3.67 -24.53 -8.42
N PRO A 206 3.00 -24.20 -9.54
CA PRO A 206 3.00 -25.04 -10.74
C PRO A 206 4.39 -25.22 -11.37
N LEU A 207 5.34 -24.34 -11.07
CA LEU A 207 6.73 -24.40 -11.53
C LEU A 207 7.64 -25.17 -10.55
N GLY A 208 7.08 -25.76 -9.48
CA GLY A 208 7.85 -26.54 -8.51
C GLY A 208 8.39 -25.74 -7.33
N TYR A 209 7.88 -24.54 -7.07
CA TYR A 209 8.26 -23.76 -5.88
C TYR A 209 7.30 -23.93 -4.73
N GLU A 210 7.81 -23.75 -3.52
CA GLU A 210 7.03 -23.49 -2.31
C GLU A 210 7.11 -21.99 -2.00
N VAL A 211 5.96 -21.35 -1.72
CA VAL A 211 5.86 -19.91 -1.53
C VAL A 211 5.26 -19.58 -0.16
N ASP A 212 6.03 -18.93 0.71
CA ASP A 212 5.56 -18.46 2.02
C ASP A 212 4.86 -17.10 1.87
N VAL A 213 3.71 -17.11 1.19
CA VAL A 213 2.80 -15.97 1.11
C VAL A 213 1.38 -16.45 1.33
N ARG A 214 0.70 -15.83 2.29
CA ARG A 214 -0.67 -16.16 2.67
C ARG A 214 -1.60 -14.95 2.48
N PRO A 215 -2.87 -15.20 2.12
CA PRO A 215 -3.90 -14.16 2.02
C PRO A 215 -4.37 -13.72 3.41
N GLN A 216 -4.70 -12.43 3.54
CA GLN A 216 -5.47 -11.88 4.65
C GLN A 216 -6.50 -10.91 4.08
N LYS A 217 -7.76 -11.19 4.34
CA LYS A 217 -8.87 -10.32 3.92
C LYS A 217 -8.88 -9.03 4.75
N GLY A 218 -9.26 -7.94 4.13
CA GLY A 218 -9.50 -6.66 4.80
C GLY A 218 -10.64 -5.92 4.13
N GLN A 219 -11.49 -5.30 4.95
CA GLN A 219 -12.67 -4.60 4.51
C GLN A 219 -12.67 -3.17 5.03
N LEU A 220 -13.24 -2.26 4.23
CA LEU A 220 -13.51 -0.87 4.57
C LEU A 220 -14.90 -0.49 4.12
N ARG A 221 -15.52 0.45 4.83
CA ARG A 221 -16.77 1.10 4.42
C ARG A 221 -16.53 2.57 4.12
N ASP A 222 -17.04 3.02 3.00
CA ASP A 222 -17.00 4.42 2.60
C ASP A 222 -18.33 5.10 2.92
N TYR A 223 -18.23 6.31 3.44
CA TYR A 223 -19.37 7.16 3.80
C TYR A 223 -19.31 8.47 3.03
N GLN A 224 -20.48 9.07 2.82
CA GLN A 224 -20.64 10.41 2.32
C GLN A 224 -21.17 11.31 3.44
N VAL A 225 -20.42 12.35 3.78
CA VAL A 225 -20.82 13.39 4.74
C VAL A 225 -20.99 14.74 4.01
N PRO A 226 -21.80 15.68 4.57
CA PRO A 226 -22.08 16.94 3.88
C PRO A 226 -20.89 17.88 3.73
N GLN A 227 -19.94 17.86 4.69
CA GLN A 227 -18.77 18.75 4.70
C GLN A 227 -17.62 18.18 3.86
N ASP A 228 -16.86 19.07 3.21
CA ASP A 228 -15.61 18.68 2.59
C ASP A 228 -14.56 18.35 3.66
N MET A 229 -14.00 17.16 3.57
CA MET A 229 -13.02 16.65 4.53
C MET A 229 -11.59 16.61 3.94
N GLY A 230 -11.36 17.23 2.80
CA GLY A 230 -10.08 17.17 2.09
C GLY A 230 -8.88 17.64 2.92
N ALA A 231 -9.06 18.57 3.85
CA ALA A 231 -7.99 19.08 4.71
C ALA A 231 -7.88 18.38 6.08
N TYR A 232 -8.80 17.47 6.43
CA TYR A 232 -8.83 16.85 7.76
C TYR A 232 -7.72 15.80 7.90
N PRO A 233 -7.05 15.72 9.08
CA PRO A 233 -6.09 14.67 9.37
C PRO A 233 -6.73 13.27 9.34
N VAL A 234 -5.93 12.26 9.00
CA VAL A 234 -6.32 10.87 9.22
C VAL A 234 -6.34 10.59 10.72
N VAL A 235 -7.35 9.87 11.21
CA VAL A 235 -7.44 9.46 12.62
C VAL A 235 -7.07 7.99 12.75
N MET A 236 -6.05 7.70 13.56
CA MET A 236 -5.55 6.36 13.84
C MET A 236 -5.73 6.06 15.34
N PRO A 237 -6.80 5.36 15.73
CA PRO A 237 -7.05 4.98 17.12
C PRO A 237 -6.26 3.74 17.55
N GLU A 238 -6.50 3.26 18.77
CA GLU A 238 -6.24 1.87 19.11
C GLU A 238 -7.42 1.02 18.62
N GLY A 239 -7.15 0.05 17.74
CA GLY A 239 -8.17 -0.78 17.09
C GLY A 239 -8.15 -0.70 15.58
N GLU A 240 -9.22 -1.14 14.94
CA GLU A 240 -9.33 -1.31 13.49
C GLU A 240 -10.33 -0.33 12.84
N TRP A 241 -10.51 0.86 13.40
CA TRP A 241 -11.46 1.86 12.92
C TRP A 241 -10.80 3.18 12.53
N ASP A 242 -9.74 3.14 11.75
CA ASP A 242 -9.14 4.36 11.22
C ASP A 242 -10.20 5.16 10.44
N LEU A 243 -10.22 6.49 10.67
CA LEU A 243 -11.02 7.42 9.87
C LEU A 243 -10.13 8.11 8.85
N ILE A 244 -10.42 7.90 7.58
CA ILE A 244 -9.62 8.41 6.47
C ILE A 244 -10.47 9.39 5.66
N PRO A 245 -10.36 10.70 5.94
CA PRO A 245 -11.10 11.74 5.24
C PRO A 245 -10.55 11.96 3.83
N PHE A 246 -11.43 12.19 2.85
CA PHE A 246 -11.10 12.54 1.48
C PHE A 246 -11.85 13.80 1.01
N PRO A 247 -11.41 14.46 -0.06
CA PRO A 247 -12.14 15.57 -0.65
C PRO A 247 -13.57 15.21 -1.04
N GLY A 248 -14.45 16.22 -1.07
CA GLY A 248 -15.84 16.06 -1.46
C GLY A 248 -16.71 15.34 -0.45
N GLY A 249 -16.29 15.26 0.82
CA GLY A 249 -17.06 14.65 1.89
C GLY A 249 -17.02 13.12 1.93
N LYS A 250 -16.12 12.47 1.19
CA LYS A 250 -15.89 11.04 1.33
C LYS A 250 -15.10 10.76 2.62
N LEU A 251 -15.59 9.84 3.44
CA LEU A 251 -14.92 9.34 4.64
C LEU A 251 -14.83 7.82 4.57
N SER A 252 -13.63 7.28 4.56
CA SER A 252 -13.41 5.83 4.65
C SER A 252 -13.19 5.42 6.09
N LEU A 253 -13.79 4.31 6.50
CA LEU A 253 -13.66 3.69 7.81
C LEU A 253 -13.09 2.29 7.64
N GLY A 254 -12.01 1.97 8.31
CA GLY A 254 -11.36 0.65 8.21
C GLY A 254 -9.88 0.69 8.57
N ALA A 255 -9.20 -0.42 8.46
CA ALA A 255 -9.64 -1.63 7.80
C ALA A 255 -9.56 -2.84 8.76
N THR A 256 -10.44 -3.82 8.52
CA THR A 256 -10.41 -5.09 9.24
C THR A 256 -9.16 -5.92 8.93
N HIS A 257 -8.82 -6.88 9.80
CA HIS A 257 -7.76 -7.87 9.61
C HIS A 257 -8.33 -9.27 9.85
N GLU A 258 -8.75 -9.92 8.76
CA GLU A 258 -9.43 -11.21 8.82
C GLU A 258 -8.49 -12.30 8.32
N ASN A 259 -7.96 -13.06 9.27
CA ASN A 259 -7.13 -14.23 8.99
C ASN A 259 -8.02 -15.41 8.59
N ASP A 260 -7.43 -16.39 7.92
CA ASP A 260 -8.05 -17.70 7.61
C ASP A 260 -9.30 -17.63 6.69
N MET A 261 -9.57 -16.46 6.08
CA MET A 261 -10.66 -16.28 5.10
C MET A 261 -10.23 -16.61 3.66
N GLY A 262 -8.97 -17.00 3.45
CA GLY A 262 -8.44 -17.29 2.11
C GLY A 262 -8.61 -16.09 1.17
N PHE A 263 -9.20 -16.36 0.01
CA PHE A 263 -9.46 -15.36 -1.03
C PHE A 263 -10.95 -14.93 -1.08
N ASP A 264 -11.68 -15.09 0.04
CA ASP A 264 -13.07 -14.66 0.13
C ASP A 264 -13.20 -13.13 0.01
N LEU A 265 -14.08 -12.69 -0.88
CA LEU A 265 -14.38 -11.27 -1.14
C LEU A 265 -15.79 -10.87 -0.70
N ALA A 266 -16.52 -11.75 -0.04
CA ALA A 266 -17.83 -11.41 0.49
C ALA A 266 -17.70 -10.34 1.58
N VAL A 267 -18.62 -9.39 1.59
CA VAL A 267 -18.67 -8.36 2.65
C VAL A 267 -19.23 -8.98 3.93
N ASP A 268 -18.56 -8.78 5.05
CA ASP A 268 -19.11 -9.05 6.38
C ASP A 268 -19.74 -7.78 6.95
N GLU A 269 -21.05 -7.66 6.74
CA GLU A 269 -21.85 -6.51 7.16
C GLU A 269 -21.83 -6.30 8.67
N ASN A 270 -21.83 -7.41 9.46
CA ASN A 270 -21.83 -7.32 10.93
C ASN A 270 -20.51 -6.73 11.45
N LEU A 271 -19.38 -7.15 10.87
CA LEU A 271 -18.08 -6.65 11.26
C LEU A 271 -17.92 -5.16 10.91
N LEU A 272 -18.35 -4.75 9.72
CA LEU A 272 -18.35 -3.34 9.31
C LEU A 272 -19.29 -2.49 10.18
N GLN A 273 -20.43 -3.03 10.59
CA GLN A 273 -21.38 -2.33 11.48
C GLN A 273 -20.79 -2.14 12.89
N GLN A 274 -20.16 -3.16 13.47
CA GLN A 274 -19.49 -3.06 14.78
C GLN A 274 -18.36 -2.01 14.75
N MET A 275 -17.59 -1.98 13.67
CA MET A 275 -16.56 -0.98 13.48
C MET A 275 -17.15 0.44 13.40
N ALA A 276 -18.27 0.62 12.70
CA ALA A 276 -18.97 1.89 12.59
C ALA A 276 -19.56 2.37 13.94
N GLU A 277 -20.11 1.47 14.73
CA GLU A 277 -20.59 1.77 16.07
C GLU A 277 -19.48 2.27 16.98
N THR A 278 -18.33 1.62 16.95
CA THR A 278 -17.12 2.05 17.69
C THR A 278 -16.67 3.43 17.23
N ALA A 279 -16.49 3.63 15.92
CA ALA A 279 -16.07 4.90 15.35
C ALA A 279 -17.03 6.05 15.64
N SER A 280 -18.34 5.76 15.70
CA SER A 280 -19.40 6.74 16.00
C SER A 280 -19.32 7.31 17.42
N SER A 281 -18.65 6.66 18.36
CA SER A 281 -18.39 7.20 19.69
C SER A 281 -17.32 8.30 19.69
N PHE A 282 -16.52 8.37 18.62
CA PHE A 282 -15.48 9.39 18.43
C PHE A 282 -15.85 10.41 17.35
N TYR A 283 -16.68 10.01 16.40
CA TYR A 283 -17.20 10.90 15.37
C TYR A 283 -18.70 10.68 15.19
N PRO A 284 -19.55 11.31 16.03
CA PRO A 284 -21.00 11.06 16.05
C PRO A 284 -21.72 11.30 14.72
N SER A 285 -21.21 12.22 13.89
CA SER A 285 -21.77 12.50 12.56
C SER A 285 -21.74 11.28 11.62
N LEU A 286 -20.98 10.24 11.95
CA LEU A 286 -20.96 8.98 11.20
C LEU A 286 -22.31 8.24 11.25
N LYS A 287 -23.10 8.42 12.32
CA LYS A 287 -24.41 7.77 12.49
C LYS A 287 -25.41 8.18 11.42
N ASP A 288 -25.32 9.44 10.99
CA ASP A 288 -26.22 10.03 10.00
C ASP A 288 -25.61 10.07 8.59
N ALA A 289 -24.37 9.57 8.44
CA ALA A 289 -23.67 9.57 7.17
C ALA A 289 -24.24 8.49 6.23
N ILE A 290 -24.27 8.81 4.94
CA ILE A 290 -24.78 7.88 3.92
C ILE A 290 -23.64 6.89 3.57
N ILE A 291 -23.90 5.58 3.67
CA ILE A 291 -23.00 4.56 3.16
C ILE A 291 -22.92 4.72 1.64
N SER A 292 -21.71 4.99 1.13
CA SER A 292 -21.46 5.22 -0.31
C SER A 292 -20.79 4.04 -1.00
N GLY A 293 -20.29 3.07 -0.23
CA GLY A 293 -19.71 1.84 -0.78
C GLY A 293 -18.92 1.04 0.24
N GLU A 294 -18.50 -0.14 -0.19
CA GLU A 294 -17.66 -1.06 0.56
C GLU A 294 -16.54 -1.56 -0.32
N ARG A 295 -15.39 -1.80 0.29
CA ARG A 295 -14.21 -2.30 -0.42
C ARG A 295 -13.63 -3.50 0.32
N VAL A 296 -13.37 -4.58 -0.42
CA VAL A 296 -12.73 -5.78 0.10
C VAL A 296 -11.46 -6.04 -0.70
N GLY A 297 -10.37 -6.32 -0.02
CA GLY A 297 -9.10 -6.65 -0.65
C GLY A 297 -8.33 -7.72 0.11
N ILE A 298 -7.49 -8.43 -0.61
CA ILE A 298 -6.68 -9.52 -0.05
C ILE A 298 -5.23 -9.04 0.08
N ARG A 299 -4.78 -8.85 1.32
CA ARG A 299 -3.38 -8.53 1.62
C ARG A 299 -2.51 -9.78 1.49
N ALA A 300 -1.26 -9.57 1.13
CA ALA A 300 -0.23 -10.61 1.07
C ALA A 300 0.65 -10.53 2.32
N TYR A 301 0.71 -11.60 3.11
CA TYR A 301 1.57 -11.69 4.28
C TYR A 301 2.51 -12.89 4.19
N THR A 302 3.75 -12.72 4.64
CA THR A 302 4.70 -13.79 4.92
C THR A 302 4.54 -14.29 6.36
N SER A 303 5.10 -15.44 6.69
CA SER A 303 5.03 -16.02 8.03
C SER A 303 5.57 -15.11 9.14
N ASP A 304 6.53 -14.22 8.80
CA ASP A 304 7.14 -13.24 9.72
C ASP A 304 6.73 -11.79 9.47
N PHE A 305 5.71 -11.58 8.61
CA PHE A 305 5.18 -10.26 8.26
C PHE A 305 6.20 -9.30 7.62
N SER A 306 7.22 -9.85 6.95
CA SER A 306 8.24 -9.08 6.25
C SER A 306 8.00 -9.07 4.74
N PRO A 307 8.05 -7.91 4.07
CA PRO A 307 8.04 -7.85 2.62
C PRO A 307 9.37 -8.34 2.05
N PHE A 308 9.32 -8.84 0.83
CA PHE A 308 10.49 -9.21 0.06
C PHE A 308 10.38 -8.77 -1.39
N PHE A 309 11.53 -8.55 -2.02
CA PHE A 309 11.60 -8.27 -3.46
C PHE A 309 12.99 -8.64 -4.01
N GLY A 310 13.04 -8.98 -5.29
CA GLY A 310 14.29 -9.35 -5.96
C GLY A 310 14.05 -10.36 -7.06
N GLN A 311 15.10 -11.06 -7.48
CA GLN A 311 14.99 -12.15 -8.45
C GLN A 311 14.44 -13.40 -7.78
N VAL A 312 13.59 -14.14 -8.49
CA VAL A 312 13.14 -15.48 -8.05
C VAL A 312 14.33 -16.43 -8.08
N PRO A 313 14.58 -17.21 -7.01
CA PRO A 313 15.70 -18.15 -6.97
C PRO A 313 15.66 -19.12 -8.18
N ASN A 314 16.81 -19.33 -8.81
CA ASN A 314 17.03 -20.22 -9.95
C ASN A 314 16.13 -19.95 -11.20
N LEU A 315 15.43 -18.81 -11.24
CA LEU A 315 14.60 -18.41 -12.37
C LEU A 315 15.09 -17.08 -12.95
N SER A 316 16.11 -17.17 -13.82
CA SER A 316 16.81 -16.00 -14.37
C SER A 316 15.86 -15.08 -15.13
N GLY A 317 15.91 -13.78 -14.85
CA GLY A 317 15.05 -12.78 -15.53
C GLY A 317 13.61 -12.71 -14.99
N VAL A 318 13.27 -13.45 -13.93
CA VAL A 318 12.01 -13.29 -13.21
C VAL A 318 12.24 -12.56 -11.89
N PHE A 319 11.64 -11.40 -11.76
CA PHE A 319 11.67 -10.58 -10.55
C PHE A 319 10.33 -10.66 -9.84
N VAL A 320 10.35 -10.47 -8.54
CA VAL A 320 9.15 -10.64 -7.69
C VAL A 320 9.12 -9.65 -6.56
N ALA A 321 7.93 -9.28 -6.11
CA ALA A 321 7.71 -8.67 -4.82
C ALA A 321 6.39 -9.15 -4.21
N SER A 322 6.41 -9.45 -2.92
CA SER A 322 5.21 -9.78 -2.15
C SER A 322 5.43 -9.57 -0.64
N GLY A 323 4.44 -9.97 0.18
CA GLY A 323 4.51 -9.86 1.63
C GLY A 323 4.32 -8.45 2.19
N LEU A 324 3.82 -7.48 1.41
CA LEU A 324 3.74 -6.07 1.81
C LEU A 324 2.69 -5.81 2.91
N GLY A 325 1.74 -6.71 3.10
CA GLY A 325 0.71 -6.65 4.14
C GLY A 325 -0.08 -5.34 4.11
N SER A 326 -0.26 -4.73 5.28
CA SER A 326 -0.96 -3.44 5.44
C SER A 326 -0.14 -2.22 5.01
N SER A 327 1.18 -2.39 4.75
CA SER A 327 2.06 -1.28 4.37
C SER A 327 2.23 -1.12 2.85
N GLY A 328 1.43 -1.82 2.04
CA GLY A 328 1.60 -1.90 0.59
C GLY A 328 1.62 -0.53 -0.11
N LEU A 329 0.73 0.40 0.24
CA LEU A 329 0.75 1.74 -0.35
C LEU A 329 1.94 2.59 0.10
N THR A 330 2.49 2.35 1.30
CA THR A 330 3.72 3.01 1.76
C THR A 330 4.96 2.46 1.05
N THR A 331 5.08 1.12 0.95
CA THR A 331 6.31 0.47 0.49
C THR A 331 6.31 0.08 -0.99
N GLY A 332 5.11 -0.14 -1.57
CA GLY A 332 4.97 -0.65 -2.94
C GLY A 332 5.53 0.25 -4.04
N PRO A 333 5.35 1.58 -3.97
CA PRO A 333 5.92 2.47 -4.99
C PRO A 333 7.45 2.35 -5.10
N ILE A 334 8.16 2.42 -3.97
CA ILE A 334 9.62 2.33 -3.98
C ILE A 334 10.10 0.93 -4.41
N ILE A 335 9.38 -0.14 -4.02
CA ILE A 335 9.69 -1.51 -4.48
C ILE A 335 9.48 -1.63 -5.99
N GLY A 336 8.36 -1.13 -6.54
CA GLY A 336 8.10 -1.15 -7.98
C GLY A 336 9.16 -0.40 -8.77
N TYR A 337 9.61 0.75 -8.28
CA TYR A 337 10.74 1.49 -8.83
C TYR A 337 12.04 0.67 -8.81
N HIS A 338 12.36 0.03 -7.67
CA HIS A 338 13.54 -0.83 -7.54
C HIS A 338 13.53 -2.02 -8.49
N LEU A 339 12.40 -2.71 -8.64
CA LEU A 339 12.27 -3.81 -9.60
C LEU A 339 12.51 -3.33 -11.03
N ALA A 340 12.02 -2.16 -11.39
CA ALA A 340 12.31 -1.56 -12.71
C ALA A 340 13.82 -1.28 -12.89
N GLN A 341 14.50 -0.75 -11.86
CA GLN A 341 15.94 -0.52 -11.90
C GLN A 341 16.74 -1.82 -11.98
N MET A 342 16.40 -2.84 -11.16
CA MET A 342 17.07 -4.14 -11.16
C MET A 342 16.97 -4.83 -12.53
N LEU A 343 15.83 -4.74 -13.19
CA LEU A 343 15.59 -5.30 -14.51
C LEU A 343 16.50 -4.66 -15.58
N GLN A 344 16.90 -3.42 -15.37
CA GLN A 344 17.86 -2.68 -16.19
C GLN A 344 19.33 -2.86 -15.73
N GLY A 345 19.58 -3.68 -14.72
CA GLY A 345 20.93 -3.87 -14.15
C GLY A 345 21.39 -2.73 -13.25
N GLY A 346 20.47 -1.84 -12.85
CA GLY A 346 20.71 -0.76 -11.91
C GLY A 346 20.57 -1.21 -10.45
N SER A 347 20.94 -0.31 -9.54
CA SER A 347 20.77 -0.45 -8.09
C SER A 347 19.94 0.72 -7.55
N GLY A 348 19.33 0.54 -6.40
CA GLY A 348 18.55 1.59 -5.75
C GLY A 348 18.98 1.79 -4.29
N VAL A 349 18.20 2.58 -3.55
CA VAL A 349 18.48 2.94 -2.15
C VAL A 349 18.17 1.81 -1.14
N LEU A 350 17.39 0.80 -1.55
CA LEU A 350 17.14 -0.42 -0.77
C LEU A 350 18.13 -1.50 -1.23
N ASP A 351 18.81 -2.14 -0.28
CA ASP A 351 19.64 -3.31 -0.59
C ASP A 351 18.74 -4.56 -0.66
N PRO A 352 18.66 -5.26 -1.81
CA PRO A 352 17.85 -6.48 -1.92
C PRO A 352 18.25 -7.57 -0.91
N ALA A 353 19.51 -7.58 -0.44
CA ALA A 353 19.98 -8.52 0.56
C ALA A 353 19.27 -8.38 1.92
N ASP A 354 18.72 -7.20 2.23
CA ASP A 354 17.90 -6.98 3.41
C ASP A 354 16.48 -7.57 3.29
N TYR A 355 16.06 -7.96 2.06
CA TYR A 355 14.72 -8.44 1.70
C TYR A 355 14.76 -9.71 0.84
N PRO A 356 15.48 -10.76 1.26
CA PRO A 356 15.87 -11.90 0.44
C PRO A 356 14.65 -12.72 -0.02
N THR A 357 14.55 -12.99 -1.31
CA THR A 357 13.48 -13.78 -1.92
C THR A 357 13.59 -15.26 -1.56
N GLU A 358 14.79 -15.82 -1.42
CA GLU A 358 15.08 -17.21 -1.08
C GLU A 358 14.59 -17.62 0.31
N ARG A 359 14.28 -16.66 1.17
CA ARG A 359 13.67 -16.92 2.46
C ARG A 359 12.22 -17.40 2.32
N TYR A 360 11.50 -16.91 1.33
CA TYR A 360 10.06 -17.06 1.12
C TYR A 360 9.70 -17.86 -0.13
N ILE A 361 10.64 -18.09 -1.02
CA ILE A 361 10.47 -18.85 -2.25
C ILE A 361 11.56 -19.92 -2.31
N LYS A 362 11.18 -21.20 -2.29
CA LYS A 362 12.08 -22.35 -2.30
C LYS A 362 11.66 -23.34 -3.38
N GLU A 363 12.62 -23.94 -4.07
CA GLU A 363 12.35 -25.10 -4.93
C GLU A 363 11.94 -26.30 -4.07
N LYS A 364 10.94 -27.06 -4.55
CA LYS A 364 10.48 -28.31 -3.92
C LYS A 364 11.43 -29.46 -4.17
#